data_11c1c25f0c5519a95c1c9fc468c4f5fc
#
_entry.id   11c1c25f0c5519a95c1c9fc468c4f5fc
#
_cell.length_a   1.000
_cell.length_b   1.000
_cell.length_c   1.000
_cell.angle_alpha   90.00
_cell.angle_beta   90.00
_cell.angle_gamma   90.00
#
_symmetry.space_group_name_H-M   'P 1'
#
loop_
_entity.id
_entity.type
_entity.pdbx_description
1 polymer ?
#
loop_
_entity_poly.entity_id
_entity_poly.type
_entity_poly.pdbx_seq_one_letter_code
_entity_poly.pdbx_strand_id
1 'polypeptide(L)'
;LSLGTLVSACARETPAAPAKPASSGPAVQLDTIVLGMGCFWGAEKRMSEVPGVVDVESGYANGDIAASYEAVLAHEAAVRSGMTRKRNHAEVVKVTFDPAKVGLETVLIKFWESHDPTQGDRQGNDIGSNYRSAIYTHGQPQQAVALKTRAAYQQALTQAGRRSITTEIAPLENY
;
A
#
# COMPACT_ATOMS: atom_id res chain seq x y z
N LEU A 1 -59.75 -60.72 -18.13
CA LEU A 1 -58.41 -61.09 -18.63
C LEU A 1 -57.84 -59.92 -19.40
N SER A 2 -56.90 -59.15 -18.84
CA SER A 2 -56.18 -58.09 -19.56
C SER A 2 -54.76 -58.07 -19.03
N LEU A 3 -53.81 -58.40 -19.88
CA LEU A 3 -52.38 -58.34 -19.66
C LEU A 3 -51.92 -56.88 -19.68
N GLY A 4 -51.33 -56.43 -18.60
CA GLY A 4 -50.61 -55.18 -18.54
C GLY A 4 -49.15 -55.40 -18.84
N THR A 5 -48.65 -54.78 -19.90
CA THR A 5 -47.23 -54.75 -20.30
C THR A 5 -46.47 -53.70 -19.50
N LEU A 6 -45.46 -54.12 -18.71
CA LEU A 6 -44.46 -53.26 -18.05
C LEU A 6 -43.41 -52.81 -19.07
N VAL A 7 -43.31 -51.51 -19.31
CA VAL A 7 -42.23 -50.88 -20.06
C VAL A 7 -41.16 -50.43 -19.07
N SER A 8 -40.02 -51.13 -19.08
CA SER A 8 -38.83 -50.74 -18.30
C SER A 8 -38.08 -49.62 -19.03
N ALA A 9 -38.06 -48.44 -18.45
CA ALA A 9 -37.26 -47.32 -18.95
C ALA A 9 -35.81 -47.44 -18.44
N CYS A 10 -34.87 -47.80 -19.32
CA CYS A 10 -33.44 -47.71 -19.06
C CYS A 10 -33.00 -46.23 -19.07
N ALA A 11 -32.72 -45.69 -17.90
CA ALA A 11 -32.00 -44.40 -17.78
C ALA A 11 -30.55 -44.60 -18.20
N ARG A 12 -30.13 -43.93 -19.27
CA ARG A 12 -28.70 -43.80 -19.64
C ARG A 12 -28.03 -42.79 -18.74
N GLU A 13 -27.13 -43.25 -17.89
CA GLU A 13 -26.18 -42.39 -17.18
C GLU A 13 -25.18 -41.82 -18.18
N THR A 14 -25.13 -40.49 -18.30
CA THR A 14 -24.09 -39.75 -19.04
C THR A 14 -22.83 -39.75 -18.21
N PRO A 15 -21.67 -40.18 -18.73
CA PRO A 15 -20.43 -40.10 -17.96
C PRO A 15 -20.03 -38.65 -17.77
N ALA A 16 -19.77 -38.26 -16.50
CA ALA A 16 -19.25 -36.96 -16.13
C ALA A 16 -17.87 -36.75 -16.78
N ALA A 17 -17.69 -35.61 -17.42
CA ALA A 17 -16.42 -35.21 -18.00
C ALA A 17 -15.34 -35.13 -16.88
N PRO A 18 -14.07 -35.53 -17.14
CA PRO A 18 -13.02 -35.46 -16.15
C PRO A 18 -12.76 -34.01 -15.78
N ALA A 19 -12.84 -33.71 -14.48
CA ALA A 19 -12.47 -32.41 -13.94
C ALA A 19 -11.00 -32.13 -14.25
N LYS A 20 -10.75 -30.97 -14.89
CA LYS A 20 -9.41 -30.48 -15.19
C LYS A 20 -8.65 -30.30 -13.86
N PRO A 21 -7.46 -30.88 -13.68
CA PRO A 21 -6.72 -30.69 -12.45
C PRO A 21 -6.40 -29.19 -12.29
N ALA A 22 -6.80 -28.63 -11.16
CA ALA A 22 -6.38 -27.28 -10.77
C ALA A 22 -4.85 -27.32 -10.62
N SER A 23 -4.14 -26.55 -11.44
CA SER A 23 -2.70 -26.40 -11.32
C SER A 23 -2.41 -25.58 -10.04
N SER A 24 -2.17 -26.27 -8.93
CA SER A 24 -1.61 -25.69 -7.72
C SER A 24 -0.11 -25.46 -7.92
N GLY A 25 0.23 -24.41 -8.65
CA GLY A 25 1.57 -23.83 -8.53
C GLY A 25 1.76 -23.28 -7.12
N PRO A 26 3.02 -23.17 -6.62
CA PRO A 26 3.24 -22.56 -5.30
C PRO A 26 2.59 -21.18 -5.27
N ALA A 27 1.77 -20.93 -4.23
CA ALA A 27 1.12 -19.63 -4.04
C ALA A 27 2.22 -18.55 -3.98
N VAL A 28 2.14 -17.55 -4.85
CA VAL A 28 3.06 -16.41 -4.82
C VAL A 28 2.84 -15.67 -3.50
N GLN A 29 3.86 -15.64 -2.66
CA GLN A 29 3.81 -14.92 -1.39
C GLN A 29 4.10 -13.44 -1.68
N LEU A 30 3.05 -12.62 -1.73
CA LEU A 30 3.17 -11.18 -1.90
C LEU A 30 3.54 -10.51 -0.58
N ASP A 31 4.21 -9.38 -0.66
CA ASP A 31 4.52 -8.50 0.48
C ASP A 31 3.88 -7.12 0.29
N THR A 32 3.71 -6.37 1.37
CA THR A 32 3.07 -5.05 1.34
C THR A 32 3.85 -4.03 2.16
N ILE A 33 3.81 -2.76 1.73
CA ILE A 33 4.33 -1.59 2.45
C ILE A 33 3.37 -0.43 2.26
N VAL A 34 3.25 0.46 3.26
CA VAL A 34 2.36 1.63 3.20
C VAL A 34 3.19 2.90 3.15
N LEU A 35 2.95 3.75 2.14
CA LEU A 35 3.81 4.88 1.77
C LEU A 35 3.01 6.18 1.64
N GLY A 36 3.41 7.22 2.37
CA GLY A 36 2.90 8.59 2.23
C GLY A 36 3.86 9.44 1.39
N MET A 37 3.36 10.03 0.31
CA MET A 37 4.16 10.78 -0.68
C MET A 37 3.47 12.08 -1.13
N GLY A 38 2.66 12.69 -0.26
CA GLY A 38 1.73 13.76 -0.61
C GLY A 38 0.40 13.20 -1.10
N CYS A 39 -0.25 13.89 -2.04
CA CYS A 39 -1.53 13.42 -2.62
C CYS A 39 -1.44 11.99 -3.14
N PHE A 40 -2.31 11.12 -2.62
CA PHE A 40 -2.28 9.67 -2.90
C PHE A 40 -2.58 9.31 -4.36
N TRP A 41 -3.32 10.14 -5.13
CA TRP A 41 -3.54 9.89 -6.55
C TRP A 41 -2.24 9.92 -7.37
N GLY A 42 -1.35 10.88 -7.05
CA GLY A 42 -0.03 10.95 -7.66
C GLY A 42 0.90 9.84 -7.20
N ALA A 43 0.80 9.44 -5.93
CA ALA A 43 1.56 8.34 -5.35
C ALA A 43 1.16 6.99 -5.97
N GLU A 44 -0.15 6.72 -6.09
CA GLU A 44 -0.70 5.50 -6.70
C GLU A 44 -0.16 5.28 -8.11
N LYS A 45 -0.25 6.33 -8.96
CA LYS A 45 0.28 6.27 -10.31
C LYS A 45 1.78 5.91 -10.34
N ARG A 46 2.59 6.58 -9.52
CA ARG A 46 4.05 6.39 -9.53
C ARG A 46 4.47 5.02 -9.03
N MET A 47 3.78 4.49 -8.03
CA MET A 47 4.10 3.19 -7.47
C MET A 47 3.58 2.03 -8.32
N SER A 48 2.45 2.18 -9.02
CA SER A 48 1.95 1.18 -9.96
C SER A 48 2.84 0.98 -11.20
N GLU A 49 3.70 1.95 -11.51
CA GLU A 49 4.66 1.85 -12.62
C GLU A 49 5.92 1.03 -12.27
N VAL A 50 6.09 0.61 -11.00
CA VAL A 50 7.27 -0.19 -10.59
C VAL A 50 7.11 -1.63 -11.03
N PRO A 51 8.02 -2.17 -11.86
CA PRO A 51 7.96 -3.57 -12.27
C PRO A 51 8.04 -4.51 -11.06
N GLY A 52 7.08 -5.42 -10.94
CA GLY A 52 6.97 -6.33 -9.79
C GLY A 52 5.98 -5.87 -8.71
N VAL A 53 5.51 -4.62 -8.76
CA VAL A 53 4.32 -4.18 -8.03
C VAL A 53 3.09 -4.78 -8.72
N VAL A 54 2.20 -5.36 -7.94
CA VAL A 54 1.00 -6.06 -8.45
C VAL A 54 -0.29 -5.33 -8.14
N ASP A 55 -0.29 -4.49 -7.09
CA ASP A 55 -1.44 -3.68 -6.71
C ASP A 55 -1.00 -2.44 -5.91
N VAL A 56 -1.74 -1.34 -6.05
CA VAL A 56 -1.56 -0.11 -5.28
C VAL A 56 -2.92 0.45 -4.92
N GLU A 57 -3.18 0.59 -3.61
CA GLU A 57 -4.46 1.02 -3.06
C GLU A 57 -4.28 2.32 -2.28
N SER A 58 -5.04 3.36 -2.62
CA SER A 58 -5.04 4.63 -1.89
C SER A 58 -5.85 4.55 -0.61
N GLY A 59 -5.37 5.16 0.47
CA GLY A 59 -6.02 5.14 1.77
C GLY A 59 -5.46 6.15 2.76
N TYR A 60 -5.84 5.98 4.02
CA TYR A 60 -5.44 6.80 5.16
C TYR A 60 -4.80 5.94 6.24
N ALA A 61 -3.69 6.38 6.84
CA ALA A 61 -3.00 5.60 7.84
C ALA A 61 -2.48 6.42 9.03
N ASN A 62 -2.34 5.73 10.15
CA ASN A 62 -1.66 6.18 11.37
C ASN A 62 -2.17 7.51 11.95
N GLY A 63 -3.47 7.75 11.89
CA GLY A 63 -4.14 8.86 12.58
C GLY A 63 -5.01 8.38 13.75
N ASP A 64 -5.43 9.31 14.58
CA ASP A 64 -6.23 9.07 15.80
C ASP A 64 -7.72 9.43 15.60
N ILE A 65 -8.14 9.65 14.37
CA ILE A 65 -9.50 10.06 13.99
C ILE A 65 -10.13 9.09 13.00
N ALA A 66 -11.36 9.31 12.57
CA ALA A 66 -11.96 8.51 11.52
C ALA A 66 -11.16 8.64 10.21
N ALA A 67 -10.90 7.50 9.55
CA ALA A 67 -10.18 7.44 8.29
C ALA A 67 -11.13 7.71 7.11
N SER A 68 -11.62 8.96 7.00
CA SER A 68 -12.40 9.42 5.86
C SER A 68 -11.88 10.75 5.34
N TYR A 69 -12.11 11.01 4.06
CA TYR A 69 -11.69 12.26 3.41
C TYR A 69 -12.19 13.50 4.17
N GLU A 70 -13.47 13.52 4.52
CA GLU A 70 -14.10 14.64 5.22
C GLU A 70 -13.51 14.84 6.62
N ALA A 71 -13.30 13.74 7.36
CA ALA A 71 -12.74 13.81 8.71
C ALA A 71 -11.28 14.29 8.69
N VAL A 72 -10.48 13.81 7.76
CA VAL A 72 -9.07 14.19 7.61
C VAL A 72 -8.94 15.67 7.28
N LEU A 73 -9.70 16.18 6.32
CA LEU A 73 -9.67 17.60 5.94
C LEU A 73 -10.22 18.51 7.06
N ALA A 74 -11.31 18.14 7.70
CA ALA A 74 -11.87 18.92 8.79
C ALA A 74 -10.92 18.98 10.01
N HIS A 75 -10.21 17.88 10.28
CA HIS A 75 -9.25 17.80 11.39
C HIS A 75 -7.98 18.61 11.15
N GLU A 76 -7.55 18.78 9.89
CA GLU A 76 -6.32 19.50 9.54
C GLU A 76 -6.32 20.95 10.05
N ALA A 77 -7.45 21.64 10.01
CA ALA A 77 -7.56 22.99 10.55
C ALA A 77 -7.28 23.03 12.07
N ALA A 78 -7.77 22.04 12.82
CA ALA A 78 -7.53 21.92 14.25
C ALA A 78 -6.07 21.55 14.58
N VAL A 79 -5.46 20.70 13.77
CA VAL A 79 -4.02 20.34 13.90
C VAL A 79 -3.15 21.58 13.67
N ARG A 80 -3.37 22.30 12.59
CA ARG A 80 -2.59 23.50 12.22
C ARG A 80 -2.72 24.65 13.21
N SER A 81 -3.87 24.79 13.83
CA SER A 81 -4.11 25.82 14.86
C SER A 81 -3.65 25.40 16.26
N GLY A 82 -3.19 24.15 16.44
CA GLY A 82 -2.81 23.61 17.74
C GLY A 82 -3.98 23.35 18.70
N MET A 83 -5.22 23.35 18.19
CA MET A 83 -6.43 23.09 19.00
C MET A 83 -6.60 21.62 19.39
N THR A 84 -5.84 20.72 18.80
CA THR A 84 -5.87 19.28 19.08
C THR A 84 -4.47 18.70 19.15
N ARG A 85 -4.34 17.62 19.94
CA ARG A 85 -3.13 16.77 19.96
C ARG A 85 -3.34 15.43 19.23
N LYS A 86 -4.56 15.17 18.76
CA LYS A 86 -4.83 13.98 17.95
C LYS A 86 -4.11 14.12 16.61
N ARG A 87 -3.45 13.05 16.21
CA ARG A 87 -2.74 13.00 14.93
C ARG A 87 -3.76 12.91 13.78
N ASN A 88 -3.51 13.64 12.72
CA ASN A 88 -4.21 13.42 11.47
C ASN A 88 -3.65 12.19 10.76
N HIS A 89 -4.50 11.52 9.98
CA HIS A 89 -4.02 10.48 9.08
C HIS A 89 -3.08 11.04 8.01
N ALA A 90 -2.10 10.25 7.58
CA ALA A 90 -1.42 10.51 6.32
C ALA A 90 -2.25 9.97 5.15
N GLU A 91 -2.29 10.69 4.04
CA GLU A 91 -2.66 10.13 2.75
C GLU A 91 -1.57 9.18 2.30
N VAL A 92 -1.92 7.94 2.05
CA VAL A 92 -0.97 6.88 1.76
C VAL A 92 -1.42 5.99 0.62
N VAL A 93 -0.48 5.24 0.08
CA VAL A 93 -0.74 4.11 -0.80
C VAL A 93 -0.22 2.83 -0.16
N LYS A 94 -1.04 1.79 -0.13
CA LYS A 94 -0.62 0.43 0.20
C LYS A 94 -0.12 -0.23 -1.07
N VAL A 95 1.17 -0.49 -1.13
CA VAL A 95 1.85 -1.10 -2.27
C VAL A 95 2.01 -2.58 -2.01
N THR A 96 1.40 -3.40 -2.86
CA THR A 96 1.54 -4.86 -2.86
C THR A 96 2.50 -5.27 -3.97
N PHE A 97 3.52 -6.03 -3.66
CA PHE A 97 4.55 -6.42 -4.61
C PHE A 97 4.94 -7.89 -4.49
N ASP A 98 5.49 -8.44 -5.58
CA ASP A 98 6.03 -9.78 -5.65
C ASP A 98 7.52 -9.75 -5.30
N PRO A 99 7.95 -10.22 -4.11
CA PRO A 99 9.34 -10.16 -3.69
C PRO A 99 10.29 -11.03 -4.54
N ALA A 100 9.75 -11.94 -5.34
CA ALA A 100 10.54 -12.68 -6.33
C ALA A 100 10.87 -11.83 -7.57
N LYS A 101 10.16 -10.73 -7.81
CA LYS A 101 10.35 -9.83 -8.97
C LYS A 101 10.98 -8.51 -8.58
N VAL A 102 10.63 -7.97 -7.42
CA VAL A 102 11.15 -6.69 -6.92
C VAL A 102 11.37 -6.75 -5.42
N GLY A 103 12.54 -6.37 -4.95
CA GLY A 103 12.83 -6.26 -3.53
C GLY A 103 12.27 -4.97 -2.91
N LEU A 104 11.97 -5.00 -1.62
CA LEU A 104 11.51 -3.83 -0.87
C LEU A 104 12.46 -2.63 -1.00
N GLU A 105 13.78 -2.86 -1.04
CA GLU A 105 14.78 -1.80 -1.23
C GLU A 105 14.54 -1.03 -2.54
N THR A 106 14.22 -1.71 -3.65
CA THR A 106 13.91 -1.08 -4.93
C THR A 106 12.61 -0.29 -4.89
N VAL A 107 11.58 -0.82 -4.23
CA VAL A 107 10.30 -0.10 -4.00
C VAL A 107 10.56 1.20 -3.22
N LEU A 108 11.39 1.15 -2.18
CA LEU A 108 11.73 2.32 -1.38
C LEU A 108 12.66 3.31 -2.09
N ILE A 109 13.55 2.86 -2.99
CA ILE A 109 14.30 3.78 -3.85
C ILE A 109 13.34 4.58 -4.73
N LYS A 110 12.37 3.93 -5.36
CA LYS A 110 11.33 4.63 -6.13
C LYS A 110 10.54 5.61 -5.28
N PHE A 111 10.21 5.25 -4.03
CA PHE A 111 9.57 6.16 -3.08
C PHE A 111 10.40 7.43 -2.87
N TRP A 112 11.69 7.30 -2.53
CA TRP A 112 12.58 8.44 -2.28
C TRP A 112 12.72 9.36 -3.49
N GLU A 113 12.76 8.81 -4.69
CA GLU A 113 12.93 9.55 -5.95
C GLU A 113 11.64 10.18 -6.47
N SER A 114 10.49 9.79 -5.96
CA SER A 114 9.18 10.18 -6.51
C SER A 114 8.56 11.42 -5.87
N HIS A 115 9.13 11.95 -4.78
CA HIS A 115 8.63 13.13 -4.07
C HIS A 115 9.78 13.84 -3.35
N ASP A 116 9.51 15.00 -2.73
CA ASP A 116 10.49 15.67 -1.88
C ASP A 116 10.28 15.27 -0.41
N PRO A 117 11.13 14.41 0.18
CA PRO A 117 10.96 13.92 1.54
C PRO A 117 11.40 14.92 2.63
N THR A 118 11.68 16.19 2.29
CA THR A 118 12.24 17.19 3.19
C THR A 118 11.24 18.30 3.58
N GLN A 119 9.97 18.18 3.18
CA GLN A 119 9.01 19.28 3.28
C GLN A 119 8.17 19.29 4.58
N GLY A 120 8.31 18.32 5.46
CA GLY A 120 7.50 18.22 6.68
C GLY A 120 6.02 17.89 6.34
N ASP A 121 5.11 18.63 6.94
CA ASP A 121 3.67 18.49 6.74
C ASP A 121 3.21 19.16 5.43
N ARG A 122 3.83 18.80 4.34
CA ARG A 122 3.59 19.37 3.00
C ARG A 122 4.19 18.51 1.92
N GLN A 123 3.60 18.55 0.72
CA GLN A 123 4.26 18.09 -0.51
C GLN A 123 3.88 19.00 -1.68
N GLY A 124 4.86 19.75 -2.21
CA GLY A 124 4.62 20.70 -3.29
C GLY A 124 3.64 21.81 -2.88
N ASN A 125 2.52 21.90 -3.57
CA ASN A 125 1.46 22.87 -3.27
C ASN A 125 0.47 22.40 -2.19
N ASP A 126 0.46 21.11 -1.88
CA ASP A 126 -0.43 20.52 -0.90
C ASP A 126 0.13 20.73 0.51
N ILE A 127 -0.56 21.53 1.32
CA ILE A 127 -0.14 21.91 2.68
C ILE A 127 -1.07 21.27 3.69
N GLY A 128 -0.50 20.42 4.56
CA GLY A 128 -1.22 19.73 5.62
C GLY A 128 -0.47 18.50 6.11
N SER A 129 -0.71 18.13 7.36
CA SER A 129 -0.10 16.95 7.98
C SER A 129 -0.52 15.63 7.31
N ASN A 130 -1.67 15.63 6.63
CA ASN A 130 -2.11 14.51 5.80
C ASN A 130 -1.23 14.29 4.55
N TYR A 131 -0.49 15.30 4.10
CA TYR A 131 0.43 15.20 2.96
C TYR A 131 1.88 14.92 3.35
N ARG A 132 2.13 14.56 4.63
CA ARG A 132 3.49 14.25 5.10
C ARG A 132 4.09 13.04 4.41
N SER A 133 5.41 13.07 4.24
CA SER A 133 6.17 11.91 3.81
C SER A 133 6.20 10.86 4.90
N ALA A 134 5.86 9.60 4.58
CA ALA A 134 5.80 8.52 5.56
C ALA A 134 6.11 7.14 4.96
N ILE A 135 6.70 6.26 5.78
CA ILE A 135 6.84 4.83 5.53
C ILE A 135 6.29 4.10 6.75
N TYR A 136 5.22 3.34 6.57
CA TYR A 136 4.64 2.52 7.62
C TYR A 136 4.89 1.04 7.35
N THR A 137 5.48 0.34 8.32
CA THR A 137 6.09 -0.98 8.16
C THR A 137 5.32 -2.06 8.89
N HIS A 138 5.35 -3.28 8.34
CA HIS A 138 4.79 -4.50 8.94
C HIS A 138 5.84 -5.28 9.74
N GLY A 139 6.64 -4.58 10.53
CA GLY A 139 7.60 -5.20 11.43
C GLY A 139 9.05 -4.78 11.20
N GLN A 140 9.92 -5.34 12.03
CA GLN A 140 11.34 -4.95 12.13
C GLN A 140 12.14 -5.14 10.83
N PRO A 141 11.96 -6.23 10.05
CA PRO A 141 12.74 -6.40 8.81
C PRO A 141 12.48 -5.26 7.80
N GLN A 142 11.21 -4.88 7.60
CA GLN A 142 10.87 -3.76 6.71
C GLN A 142 11.40 -2.42 7.25
N GLN A 143 11.29 -2.22 8.58
CA GLN A 143 11.81 -1.02 9.22
C GLN A 143 13.32 -0.87 9.03
N ALA A 144 14.08 -1.96 9.13
CA ALA A 144 15.52 -1.95 8.91
C ALA A 144 15.88 -1.52 7.47
N VAL A 145 15.14 -2.02 6.46
CA VAL A 145 15.33 -1.61 5.05
C VAL A 145 14.95 -0.15 4.85
N ALA A 146 13.85 0.32 5.47
CA ALA A 146 13.44 1.72 5.40
C ALA A 146 14.50 2.67 5.99
N LEU A 147 15.05 2.34 7.14
CA LEU A 147 16.11 3.13 7.78
C LEU A 147 17.42 3.11 6.98
N LYS A 148 17.79 1.96 6.41
CA LYS A 148 18.97 1.83 5.53
C LYS A 148 18.84 2.71 4.30
N THR A 149 17.72 2.64 3.59
CA THR A 149 17.49 3.42 2.36
C THR A 149 17.37 4.91 2.67
N ARG A 150 16.73 5.29 3.80
CA ARG A 150 16.73 6.68 4.28
C ARG A 150 18.14 7.23 4.49
N ALA A 151 19.02 6.47 5.16
CA ALA A 151 20.39 6.90 5.44
C ALA A 151 21.18 7.14 4.13
N ALA A 152 21.05 6.23 3.16
CA ALA A 152 21.70 6.37 1.85
C ALA A 152 21.17 7.60 1.08
N TYR A 153 19.86 7.81 1.07
CA TYR A 153 19.25 8.95 0.37
C TYR A 153 19.58 10.28 1.07
N GLN A 154 19.60 10.30 2.43
CA GLN A 154 20.03 11.47 3.19
C GLN A 154 21.48 11.85 2.88
N GLN A 155 22.37 10.88 2.74
CA GLN A 155 23.76 11.15 2.38
C GLN A 155 23.84 11.83 0.99
N ALA A 156 23.08 11.35 0.01
CA ALA A 156 23.02 11.97 -1.31
C ALA A 156 22.46 13.39 -1.27
N LEU A 157 21.40 13.63 -0.50
CA LEU A 157 20.84 14.97 -0.29
C LEU A 157 21.84 15.93 0.36
N THR A 158 22.56 15.46 1.37
CA THR A 158 23.58 16.26 2.07
C THR A 158 24.71 16.65 1.12
N GLN A 159 25.20 15.73 0.30
CA GLN A 159 26.21 16.00 -0.74
C GLN A 159 25.73 17.02 -1.78
N ALA A 160 24.42 16.99 -2.09
CA ALA A 160 23.78 17.93 -3.00
C ALA A 160 23.39 19.27 -2.33
N GLY A 161 23.74 19.51 -1.06
CA GLY A 161 23.38 20.72 -0.32
C GLY A 161 21.88 20.89 -0.06
N ARG A 162 21.14 19.78 0.02
CA ARG A 162 19.70 19.73 0.26
C ARG A 162 19.37 19.59 1.75
N ARG A 163 18.10 19.87 2.09
CA ARG A 163 17.58 19.76 3.48
C ARG A 163 17.54 18.31 3.96
N SER A 164 17.41 18.16 5.28
CA SER A 164 17.25 16.85 5.90
C SER A 164 15.86 16.23 5.63
N ILE A 165 15.84 14.91 5.55
CA ILE A 165 14.62 14.11 5.40
C ILE A 165 13.74 14.27 6.65
N THR A 166 12.46 14.54 6.44
CA THR A 166 11.44 14.64 7.47
C THR A 166 10.47 13.45 7.47
N THR A 167 10.69 12.46 6.62
CA THR A 167 9.85 11.27 6.48
C THR A 167 9.65 10.56 7.81
N GLU A 168 8.40 10.33 8.21
CA GLU A 168 8.03 9.48 9.33
C GLU A 168 8.28 8.01 8.96
N ILE A 169 9.03 7.27 9.79
CA ILE A 169 9.18 5.81 9.65
C ILE A 169 8.69 5.18 10.94
N ALA A 170 7.57 4.47 10.87
CA ALA A 170 6.88 3.89 12.02
C ALA A 170 6.21 2.56 11.67
N PRO A 171 5.85 1.74 12.67
CA PRO A 171 4.93 0.62 12.45
C PRO A 171 3.59 1.10 11.89
N LEU A 172 2.96 0.28 11.04
CA LEU A 172 1.57 0.50 10.63
C LEU A 172 0.66 0.16 11.81
N GLU A 173 -0.07 1.14 12.33
CA GLU A 173 -1.02 0.99 13.45
C GLU A 173 -2.45 0.81 12.96
N ASN A 174 -2.83 1.57 11.93
CA ASN A 174 -4.15 1.50 11.29
C ASN A 174 -4.08 1.96 9.82
N TYR A 175 -5.02 1.41 9.04
CA TYR A 175 -5.17 1.71 7.60
C TYR A 175 -6.65 1.64 7.23
#